data_09b0027f8724edfbee9f04f0a1addbfe
#
_entry.id   09b0027f8724edfbee9f04f0a1addbfe
#
_cell.length_a   1.000
_cell.length_b   1.000
_cell.length_c   1.000
_cell.angle_alpha   90.00
_cell.angle_beta   90.00
_cell.angle_gamma   90.00
#
_symmetry.space_group_name_H-M   'P 1'
#
loop_
_entity.id
_entity.type
_entity.pdbx_description
1 polymer ?
#
loop_
_entity_poly.entity_id
_entity_poly.type
_entity_poly.pdbx_seq_one_letter_code
_entity_poly.pdbx_strand_id
1 'polypeptide(L)'
;MRKPVIPCFVFLCVFVLVLVTHKPVEAKKVPNFWIRNLEGDRFDTRRHKGPYVLSFFFVNCVPCIKEIPELHAMMSKEFPGSKLLFIVPVEDDSKREIAEFAKKLKIPEAFFYRDSFGSVSKKFFKGQFAFPTILGVSKKRLIFRHSGIDEDIKEDIREKLMNQG
;
A
#
# COMPACT_ATOMS: atom_id res chain seq x y z
N MET A 1 25.01 -19.40 -66.62
CA MET A 1 24.53 -18.45 -65.60
C MET A 1 23.70 -19.24 -64.59
N ARG A 2 24.28 -19.59 -63.44
CA ARG A 2 23.60 -20.33 -62.37
C ARG A 2 23.09 -19.33 -61.33
N LYS A 3 21.78 -19.28 -61.08
CA LYS A 3 21.16 -18.46 -60.04
C LYS A 3 21.43 -19.12 -58.67
N PRO A 4 21.82 -18.38 -57.63
CA PRO A 4 21.93 -18.94 -56.28
C PRO A 4 20.55 -19.12 -55.69
N VAL A 5 20.23 -20.35 -55.27
CA VAL A 5 19.06 -20.69 -54.47
C VAL A 5 19.45 -20.42 -53.02
N ILE A 6 18.91 -19.34 -52.45
CA ILE A 6 19.07 -19.02 -51.01
C ILE A 6 18.13 -19.96 -50.23
N PRO A 7 18.62 -20.79 -49.33
CA PRO A 7 17.76 -21.70 -48.57
C PRO A 7 16.91 -20.94 -47.56
N CYS A 8 15.60 -21.07 -47.68
CA CYS A 8 14.54 -20.48 -46.86
C CYS A 8 14.52 -20.98 -45.41
N PHE A 9 15.60 -21.62 -44.93
CA PHE A 9 15.70 -22.22 -43.60
C PHE A 9 16.24 -21.29 -42.50
N VAL A 10 16.77 -20.11 -42.84
CA VAL A 10 17.36 -19.19 -41.85
C VAL A 10 16.33 -18.27 -41.20
N PHE A 11 15.15 -18.09 -41.79
CA PHE A 11 14.11 -17.21 -41.25
C PHE A 11 13.20 -17.82 -40.17
N LEU A 12 13.23 -19.16 -40.01
CA LEU A 12 12.37 -19.84 -39.03
C LEU A 12 12.98 -19.92 -37.60
N CYS A 13 14.29 -19.74 -37.47
CA CYS A 13 14.96 -19.84 -36.14
C CYS A 13 14.99 -18.59 -35.31
N VAL A 14 14.62 -17.42 -35.84
CA VAL A 14 14.66 -16.15 -35.09
C VAL A 14 13.34 -15.84 -34.36
N PHE A 15 12.25 -16.55 -34.70
CA PHE A 15 10.93 -16.27 -34.10
C PHE A 15 10.62 -17.05 -32.81
N VAL A 16 11.50 -17.93 -32.35
CA VAL A 16 11.25 -18.80 -31.19
C VAL A 16 11.93 -18.32 -29.90
N LEU A 17 12.70 -17.25 -29.92
CA LEU A 17 13.53 -16.87 -28.76
C LEU A 17 13.07 -15.61 -28.00
N VAL A 18 11.79 -15.22 -28.05
CA VAL A 18 11.25 -14.15 -27.21
C VAL A 18 10.00 -14.63 -26.48
N LEU A 19 10.04 -15.82 -25.93
CA LEU A 19 9.24 -16.10 -24.73
C LEU A 19 10.02 -15.54 -23.55
N VAL A 20 9.95 -14.22 -23.40
CA VAL A 20 10.34 -13.55 -22.14
C VAL A 20 9.45 -14.16 -21.07
N THR A 21 10.00 -15.08 -20.31
CA THR A 21 9.38 -15.62 -19.10
C THR A 21 9.29 -14.47 -18.10
N HIS A 22 8.20 -13.70 -18.16
CA HIS A 22 7.82 -12.80 -17.10
C HIS A 22 7.52 -13.68 -15.88
N LYS A 23 8.54 -13.93 -15.06
CA LYS A 23 8.30 -14.48 -13.73
C LYS A 23 7.38 -13.49 -13.03
N PRO A 24 6.17 -13.89 -12.63
CA PRO A 24 5.31 -12.99 -11.86
C PRO A 24 6.09 -12.58 -10.61
N VAL A 25 6.22 -11.28 -10.40
CA VAL A 25 6.82 -10.76 -9.15
C VAL A 25 5.98 -11.34 -8.04
N GLU A 26 6.54 -12.27 -7.28
CA GLU A 26 5.82 -12.94 -6.21
C GLU A 26 5.47 -11.90 -5.14
N ALA A 27 4.20 -11.50 -5.09
CA ALA A 27 3.74 -10.49 -4.18
C ALA A 27 3.99 -10.95 -2.73
N LYS A 28 4.81 -10.19 -2.01
CA LYS A 28 5.27 -10.52 -0.66
C LYS A 28 4.10 -10.78 0.27
N LYS A 29 4.08 -11.96 0.91
CA LYS A 29 3.07 -12.31 1.90
C LYS A 29 3.18 -11.39 3.13
N VAL A 30 2.05 -10.84 3.55
CA VAL A 30 1.96 -9.97 4.72
C VAL A 30 1.69 -10.80 5.97
N PRO A 31 2.48 -10.62 7.05
CA PRO A 31 2.23 -11.28 8.33
C PRO A 31 0.90 -10.85 8.95
N ASN A 32 0.25 -11.76 9.67
CA ASN A 32 -0.95 -11.41 10.41
C ASN A 32 -0.64 -10.42 11.55
N PHE A 33 -1.54 -9.48 11.76
CA PHE A 33 -1.51 -8.55 12.90
C PHE A 33 -2.91 -8.16 13.34
N TRP A 34 -2.99 -7.54 14.49
CA TRP A 34 -4.17 -6.81 14.95
C TRP A 34 -3.72 -5.51 15.62
N ILE A 35 -4.59 -4.51 15.59
CA ILE A 35 -4.36 -3.20 16.19
C ILE A 35 -5.70 -2.57 16.58
N ARG A 36 -5.71 -1.67 17.57
CA ARG A 36 -6.91 -0.91 17.96
C ARG A 36 -6.81 0.53 17.49
N ASN A 37 -7.93 1.07 17.01
CA ASN A 37 -8.05 2.49 16.71
C ASN A 37 -8.15 3.33 18.01
N LEU A 38 -8.24 4.65 17.87
CA LEU A 38 -8.35 5.54 19.03
C LEU A 38 -9.68 5.36 19.78
N GLU A 39 -10.75 4.93 19.11
CA GLU A 39 -12.05 4.61 19.70
C GLU A 39 -12.10 3.24 20.40
N GLY A 40 -11.06 2.43 20.24
CA GLY A 40 -10.92 1.11 20.86
C GLY A 40 -11.30 -0.07 19.98
N ASP A 41 -11.83 0.17 18.77
CA ASP A 41 -12.20 -0.88 17.83
C ASP A 41 -11.00 -1.63 17.31
N ARG A 42 -11.14 -2.94 17.19
CA ARG A 42 -10.07 -3.83 16.74
C ARG A 42 -10.14 -4.11 15.25
N PHE A 43 -9.06 -3.81 14.54
CA PHE A 43 -8.78 -4.36 13.23
C PHE A 43 -7.90 -5.63 13.37
N ASP A 44 -8.31 -6.74 12.75
CA ASP A 44 -7.56 -8.02 12.79
C ASP A 44 -7.51 -8.62 11.38
N THR A 45 -6.31 -8.70 10.80
CA THR A 45 -6.09 -9.19 9.44
C THR A 45 -6.46 -10.66 9.24
N ARG A 46 -6.62 -11.44 10.31
CA ARG A 46 -7.09 -12.83 10.21
C ARG A 46 -8.59 -12.90 9.92
N ARG A 47 -9.34 -11.89 10.36
CA ARG A 47 -10.80 -11.81 10.23
C ARG A 47 -11.21 -10.94 9.04
N HIS A 48 -10.39 -9.98 8.66
CA HIS A 48 -10.66 -9.09 7.54
C HIS A 48 -10.34 -9.78 6.21
N LYS A 49 -11.31 -9.83 5.30
CA LYS A 49 -11.18 -10.53 4.01
C LYS A 49 -10.98 -9.58 2.84
N GLY A 50 -11.44 -8.33 2.94
CA GLY A 50 -11.31 -7.32 1.90
C GLY A 50 -9.92 -6.72 1.78
N PRO A 51 -9.69 -5.88 0.76
CA PRO A 51 -8.47 -5.08 0.67
C PRO A 51 -8.38 -4.09 1.83
N TYR A 52 -7.16 -3.72 2.20
CA TYR A 52 -6.91 -2.65 3.16
C TYR A 52 -5.65 -1.87 2.82
N VAL A 53 -5.66 -0.60 3.20
CA VAL A 53 -4.56 0.33 2.99
C VAL A 53 -4.04 0.79 4.36
N LEU A 54 -2.73 0.74 4.54
CA LEU A 54 -2.03 1.23 5.72
C LEU A 54 -1.24 2.48 5.31
N SER A 55 -1.41 3.58 6.02
CA SER A 55 -0.58 4.76 5.88
C SER A 55 0.15 5.02 7.20
N PHE A 56 1.46 4.88 7.19
CA PHE A 56 2.32 5.13 8.34
C PHE A 56 2.73 6.59 8.35
N PHE A 57 2.56 7.27 9.49
CA PHE A 57 2.82 8.69 9.65
C PHE A 57 3.25 9.03 11.09
N PHE A 58 3.58 10.29 11.38
CA PHE A 58 3.70 10.86 12.72
C PHE A 58 3.08 12.25 12.77
N VAL A 59 2.70 12.72 13.97
CA VAL A 59 1.87 13.93 14.15
C VAL A 59 2.52 15.20 13.58
N ASN A 60 3.84 15.36 13.69
CA ASN A 60 4.57 16.52 13.19
C ASN A 60 5.11 16.35 11.74
N CYS A 61 4.61 15.38 11.00
CA CYS A 61 5.01 15.11 9.63
C CYS A 61 4.37 16.12 8.67
N VAL A 62 5.14 17.07 8.18
CA VAL A 62 4.65 18.14 7.29
C VAL A 62 3.96 17.61 6.03
N PRO A 63 4.55 16.69 5.23
CA PRO A 63 3.86 16.14 4.07
C PRO A 63 2.59 15.37 4.43
N CYS A 64 2.56 14.70 5.60
CA CYS A 64 1.39 13.94 6.03
C CYS A 64 0.15 14.81 6.25
N ILE A 65 0.32 16.09 6.65
CA ILE A 65 -0.78 17.05 6.86
C ILE A 65 -1.57 17.26 5.56
N LYS A 66 -0.90 17.25 4.42
CA LYS A 66 -1.52 17.40 3.09
C LYS A 66 -2.03 16.06 2.57
N GLU A 67 -1.21 15.04 2.64
CA GLU A 67 -1.42 13.78 1.94
C GLU A 67 -2.46 12.87 2.61
N ILE A 68 -2.56 12.88 3.95
CA ILE A 68 -3.56 12.08 4.68
C ILE A 68 -5.01 12.45 4.30
N PRO A 69 -5.42 13.74 4.24
CA PRO A 69 -6.76 14.10 3.79
C PRO A 69 -7.03 13.68 2.34
N GLU A 70 -6.05 13.79 1.45
CA GLU A 70 -6.21 13.40 0.05
C GLU A 70 -6.44 11.89 -0.08
N LEU A 71 -5.61 11.09 0.62
CA LEU A 71 -5.77 9.64 0.66
C LEU A 71 -7.12 9.23 1.28
N HIS A 72 -7.51 9.88 2.39
CA HIS A 72 -8.80 9.62 3.03
C HIS A 72 -9.98 9.92 2.10
N ALA A 73 -9.97 11.06 1.41
CA ALA A 73 -11.02 11.45 0.49
C ALA A 73 -11.14 10.48 -0.68
N MET A 74 -10.02 10.09 -1.31
CA MET A 74 -9.98 9.11 -2.39
C MET A 74 -10.52 7.75 -1.93
N MET A 75 -9.99 7.22 -0.84
CA MET A 75 -10.39 5.90 -0.33
C MET A 75 -11.87 5.85 0.08
N SER A 76 -12.37 6.89 0.74
CA SER A 76 -13.76 6.96 1.18
C SER A 76 -14.74 7.07 0.02
N LYS A 77 -14.37 7.77 -1.05
CA LYS A 77 -15.21 8.00 -2.23
C LYS A 77 -15.18 6.83 -3.20
N GLU A 78 -14.00 6.33 -3.50
CA GLU A 78 -13.78 5.39 -4.60
C GLU A 78 -13.72 3.93 -4.14
N PHE A 79 -13.31 3.68 -2.88
CA PHE A 79 -13.11 2.33 -2.34
C PHE A 79 -13.77 2.12 -0.97
N PRO A 80 -15.08 2.37 -0.81
CA PRO A 80 -15.77 2.28 0.50
C PRO A 80 -15.74 0.85 1.09
N GLY A 81 -15.50 -0.17 0.26
CA GLY A 81 -15.33 -1.57 0.69
C GLY A 81 -13.92 -1.91 1.19
N SER A 82 -12.96 -1.01 1.03
CA SER A 82 -11.59 -1.19 1.50
C SER A 82 -11.38 -0.52 2.86
N LYS A 83 -10.66 -1.17 3.77
CA LYS A 83 -10.35 -0.57 5.07
C LYS A 83 -9.10 0.31 4.97
N LEU A 84 -9.20 1.56 5.46
CA LEU A 84 -8.07 2.48 5.57
C LEU A 84 -7.63 2.61 7.03
N LEU A 85 -6.31 2.52 7.28
CA LEU A 85 -5.71 2.65 8.59
C LEU A 85 -4.56 3.66 8.54
N PHE A 86 -4.67 4.76 9.29
CA PHE A 86 -3.58 5.68 9.56
C PHE A 86 -2.86 5.23 10.83
N ILE A 87 -1.60 4.79 10.70
CA ILE A 87 -0.86 4.16 11.80
C ILE A 87 0.30 5.04 12.23
N VAL A 88 0.34 5.37 13.52
CA VAL A 88 1.46 6.09 14.16
C VAL A 88 2.38 5.09 14.84
N PRO A 89 3.57 4.81 14.27
CA PRO A 89 4.55 3.91 14.85
C PRO A 89 5.52 4.61 15.81
N VAL A 90 5.37 5.93 16.00
CA VAL A 90 6.25 6.76 16.83
C VAL A 90 5.80 6.65 18.28
N GLU A 91 6.72 6.27 19.16
CA GLU A 91 6.43 6.02 20.57
C GLU A 91 6.03 7.29 21.32
N ASP A 92 6.62 8.44 20.94
CA ASP A 92 6.42 9.74 21.58
C ASP A 92 5.05 10.36 21.28
N ASP A 93 4.40 9.99 20.17
CA ASP A 93 3.08 10.51 19.83
C ASP A 93 2.01 9.89 20.76
N SER A 94 1.45 10.69 21.65
CA SER A 94 0.38 10.26 22.56
C SER A 94 -0.97 10.09 21.82
N LYS A 95 -1.89 9.34 22.44
CA LYS A 95 -3.27 9.23 21.92
C LYS A 95 -3.95 10.58 21.77
N ARG A 96 -3.70 11.52 22.70
CA ARG A 96 -4.26 12.87 22.69
C ARG A 96 -3.77 13.64 21.46
N GLU A 97 -2.46 13.64 21.21
CA GLU A 97 -1.87 14.35 20.07
C GLU A 97 -2.38 13.78 18.73
N ILE A 98 -2.52 12.46 18.63
CA ILE A 98 -3.09 11.83 17.44
C ILE A 98 -4.57 12.22 17.27
N ALA A 99 -5.36 12.29 18.34
CA ALA A 99 -6.75 12.73 18.30
C ALA A 99 -6.87 14.21 17.90
N GLU A 100 -6.03 15.09 18.44
CA GLU A 100 -5.95 16.50 18.06
C GLU A 100 -5.57 16.66 16.58
N PHE A 101 -4.64 15.84 16.09
CA PHE A 101 -4.25 15.80 14.68
C PHE A 101 -5.42 15.34 13.79
N ALA A 102 -6.11 14.26 14.15
CA ALA A 102 -7.31 13.78 13.45
C ALA A 102 -8.39 14.86 13.34
N LYS A 103 -8.67 15.55 14.46
CA LYS A 103 -9.60 16.67 14.53
C LYS A 103 -9.19 17.84 13.61
N LYS A 104 -7.90 18.21 13.62
CA LYS A 104 -7.34 19.24 12.73
C LYS A 104 -7.56 18.91 11.26
N LEU A 105 -7.40 17.64 10.88
CA LEU A 105 -7.61 17.15 9.51
C LEU A 105 -9.09 16.90 9.18
N LYS A 106 -10.01 17.00 10.16
CA LYS A 106 -11.44 16.68 10.03
C LYS A 106 -11.69 15.24 9.57
N ILE A 107 -10.86 14.31 10.04
CA ILE A 107 -10.99 12.87 9.76
C ILE A 107 -11.39 12.17 11.07
N PRO A 108 -12.39 11.24 11.06
CA PRO A 108 -12.80 10.52 12.26
C PRO A 108 -11.66 9.75 12.93
N GLU A 109 -11.63 9.74 14.25
CA GLU A 109 -10.64 9.02 15.06
C GLU A 109 -10.62 7.51 14.79
N ALA A 110 -11.73 6.96 14.31
CA ALA A 110 -11.86 5.57 13.89
C ALA A 110 -10.85 5.12 12.82
N PHE A 111 -10.27 6.06 12.06
CA PHE A 111 -9.23 5.77 11.06
C PHE A 111 -7.81 5.76 11.64
N PHE A 112 -7.61 6.24 12.88
CA PHE A 112 -6.29 6.43 13.47
C PHE A 112 -5.94 5.36 14.49
N TYR A 113 -4.71 4.85 14.40
CA TYR A 113 -4.19 3.73 15.17
C TYR A 113 -2.82 4.09 15.75
N ARG A 114 -2.59 3.75 17.01
CA ARG A 114 -1.29 3.92 17.66
C ARG A 114 -0.56 2.60 17.79
N ASP A 115 0.61 2.47 17.16
CA ASP A 115 1.48 1.28 17.23
C ASP A 115 2.67 1.51 18.17
N SER A 116 2.38 1.81 19.45
CA SER A 116 3.35 2.24 20.46
C SER A 116 4.59 1.35 20.60
N PHE A 117 4.46 0.05 20.31
CA PHE A 117 5.56 -0.91 20.46
C PHE A 117 6.13 -1.37 19.12
N GLY A 118 5.69 -0.77 18.02
CA GLY A 118 6.09 -1.18 16.67
C GLY A 118 5.64 -2.61 16.32
N SER A 119 4.58 -3.12 16.97
CA SER A 119 4.11 -4.49 16.74
C SER A 119 3.57 -4.72 15.34
N VAL A 120 3.12 -3.65 14.68
CA VAL A 120 2.66 -3.65 13.29
C VAL A 120 3.77 -3.18 12.35
N SER A 121 4.36 -2.00 12.61
CA SER A 121 5.37 -1.40 11.74
C SER A 121 6.59 -2.32 11.53
N LYS A 122 7.10 -2.97 12.58
CA LYS A 122 8.21 -3.93 12.49
C LYS A 122 7.94 -5.15 11.59
N LYS A 123 6.67 -5.44 11.26
CA LYS A 123 6.32 -6.51 10.32
C LYS A 123 6.55 -6.10 8.86
N PHE A 124 6.53 -4.82 8.57
CA PHE A 124 6.68 -4.27 7.23
C PHE A 124 8.07 -3.68 6.99
N PHE A 125 8.72 -3.19 8.04
CA PHE A 125 9.98 -2.47 7.97
C PHE A 125 11.04 -3.11 8.88
N LYS A 126 12.28 -3.22 8.40
CA LYS A 126 13.43 -3.76 9.14
C LYS A 126 14.36 -2.64 9.69
N GLY A 127 13.91 -1.41 9.73
CA GLY A 127 14.70 -0.24 10.14
C GLY A 127 13.93 1.04 9.88
N GLN A 128 14.66 2.13 9.68
CA GLN A 128 14.05 3.41 9.34
C GLN A 128 13.34 3.37 7.99
N PHE A 129 12.26 4.12 7.87
CA PHE A 129 11.48 4.27 6.64
C PHE A 129 10.93 5.69 6.54
N ALA A 130 10.61 6.12 5.32
CA ALA A 130 10.09 7.46 5.07
C ALA A 130 8.64 7.61 5.54
N PHE A 131 8.23 8.84 5.84
CA PHE A 131 6.85 9.22 6.15
C PHE A 131 6.32 10.28 5.17
N PRO A 132 5.07 10.13 4.73
CA PRO A 132 4.24 8.95 4.91
C PRO A 132 4.70 7.78 4.04
N THR A 133 4.50 6.56 4.51
CA THR A 133 4.60 5.35 3.68
C THR A 133 3.24 4.68 3.60
N ILE A 134 2.78 4.42 2.37
CA ILE A 134 1.47 3.86 2.07
C ILE A 134 1.65 2.43 1.53
N LEU A 135 0.93 1.49 2.12
CA LEU A 135 0.94 0.08 1.73
C LEU A 135 -0.47 -0.39 1.40
N GLY A 136 -0.66 -1.02 0.25
CA GLY A 136 -1.90 -1.72 -0.06
C GLY A 136 -1.75 -3.23 0.12
N VAL A 137 -2.75 -3.85 0.71
CA VAL A 137 -2.77 -5.29 0.95
C VAL A 137 -4.10 -5.87 0.49
N SER A 138 -4.05 -6.97 -0.26
CA SER A 138 -5.20 -7.79 -0.63
C SER A 138 -4.84 -9.26 -0.59
N LYS A 139 -5.81 -10.11 -0.19
CA LYS A 139 -5.61 -11.57 -0.13
C LYS A 139 -4.31 -11.97 0.62
N LYS A 140 -3.95 -11.19 1.67
CA LYS A 140 -2.72 -11.34 2.47
C LYS A 140 -1.41 -11.13 1.69
N ARG A 141 -1.44 -10.40 0.59
CA ARG A 141 -0.28 -10.04 -0.22
C ARG A 141 -0.16 -8.53 -0.33
N LEU A 142 1.06 -8.03 -0.28
CA LEU A 142 1.34 -6.62 -0.57
C LEU A 142 1.12 -6.38 -2.06
N ILE A 143 0.21 -5.45 -2.39
CA ILE A 143 -0.13 -5.11 -3.78
C ILE A 143 0.52 -3.81 -4.25
N PHE A 144 0.83 -2.89 -3.34
CA PHE A 144 1.64 -1.70 -3.61
C PHE A 144 2.35 -1.19 -2.36
N ARG A 145 3.41 -0.37 -2.58
CA ARG A 145 4.13 0.37 -1.55
C ARG A 145 4.63 1.68 -2.15
N HIS A 146 4.23 2.80 -1.55
CA HIS A 146 4.64 4.14 -1.95
C HIS A 146 5.15 4.95 -0.77
N SER A 147 5.99 5.95 -1.04
CA SER A 147 6.42 6.98 -0.10
C SER A 147 5.87 8.30 -0.60
N GLY A 148 4.91 8.87 0.16
CA GLY A 148 4.16 10.03 -0.28
C GLY A 148 2.96 9.67 -1.17
N ILE A 149 2.25 10.72 -1.64
CA ILE A 149 1.12 10.61 -2.57
C ILE A 149 1.14 11.79 -3.56
N ASP A 150 1.12 11.47 -4.84
CA ASP A 150 0.91 12.37 -5.96
C ASP A 150 -0.13 11.79 -6.91
N GLU A 151 -0.38 12.40 -8.06
CA GLU A 151 -1.41 11.93 -8.98
C GLU A 151 -1.05 10.57 -9.61
N ASP A 152 0.23 10.33 -9.93
CA ASP A 152 0.68 9.06 -10.52
C ASP A 152 0.54 7.92 -9.50
N ILE A 153 0.87 8.18 -8.24
CA ILE A 153 0.70 7.25 -7.13
C ILE A 153 -0.79 6.97 -6.88
N LYS A 154 -1.66 8.00 -6.94
CA LYS A 154 -3.11 7.80 -6.81
C LYS A 154 -3.65 6.90 -7.91
N GLU A 155 -3.17 7.05 -9.14
CA GLU A 155 -3.58 6.21 -10.26
C GLU A 155 -3.12 4.76 -10.08
N ASP A 156 -1.88 4.52 -9.66
CA ASP A 156 -1.40 3.16 -9.33
C ASP A 156 -2.23 2.52 -8.21
N ILE A 157 -2.55 3.28 -7.16
CA ILE A 157 -3.41 2.80 -6.06
C ILE A 157 -4.79 2.41 -6.59
N ARG A 158 -5.41 3.23 -7.46
CA ARG A 158 -6.71 2.93 -8.09
C ARG A 158 -6.64 1.64 -8.89
N GLU A 159 -5.67 1.54 -9.80
CA GLU A 159 -5.48 0.35 -10.63
C GLU A 159 -5.33 -0.92 -9.78
N LYS A 160 -4.45 -0.87 -8.79
CA LYS A 160 -4.16 -2.03 -7.92
C LYS A 160 -5.36 -2.43 -7.06
N LEU A 161 -6.16 -1.49 -6.56
CA LEU A 161 -7.34 -1.80 -5.77
C LEU A 161 -8.51 -2.30 -6.64
N MET A 162 -8.75 -1.71 -7.82
CA MET A 162 -9.79 -2.18 -8.74
C MET A 162 -9.55 -3.62 -9.20
N ASN A 163 -8.31 -4.02 -9.42
CA ASN A 163 -7.93 -5.37 -9.83
C ASN A 163 -8.06 -6.43 -8.71
N GLN A 164 -8.61 -6.07 -7.52
CA GLN A 164 -8.81 -7.00 -6.39
C GLN A 164 -10.24 -7.51 -6.25
N GLY A 165 -11.16 -7.04 -7.07
CA GLY A 165 -12.57 -7.47 -7.09
C GLY A 165 -12.78 -8.92 -7.52
#